data_6a8cdf5c25fc74eaf1724e0b713d7636
#
_entry.id   6a8cdf5c25fc74eaf1724e0b713d7636
#
_cell.length_a   1.000
_cell.length_b   1.000
_cell.length_c   1.000
_cell.angle_alpha   90.00
_cell.angle_beta   90.00
_cell.angle_gamma   90.00
#
_symmetry.space_group_name_H-M   'P 1'
#
loop_
_entity.id
_entity.type
_entity.pdbx_description
1 polymer ?
#
loop_
_entity_poly.entity_id
_entity_poly.type
_entity_poly.pdbx_seq_one_letter_code
_entity_poly.pdbx_strand_id
1 'polypeptide(L)'
;MPATRIALLSWLLSISFSALYLSKFLGHRIEGRLATSSELGVAAMVLVSMGISIVFTIRAAAAPSNDADGQLKSPSGRRRFLTAALGTTGGIAASLAAAIIPNRKWGSVTAKNIFLVRPEYKSDVSRDEWAGARVEGYRRLGRTNAFVSDISLGSGSSTGGRQTVEVTREAIDRGINYFDTAPDYSESGSEKRFGEAMKGQRDKMFVATKFCLPNGHLAPGSSVEDYMQAVEGSLTRLQTDWVDLVHIHSCDSVDRLMDPNVHEAFDRLKEQGKVRFLGVSTHTPNLEAVASVAVESDRFDVMMLAYHFGAWPSLENIINRAAAKDIGIVGMKTLRGSMHHFLNWSPDERDSFTQASFKWVLSNPSVSCLVISLWETGQLDEFLYASGQSLRPQDVAVLDRYSELTTDNYCRPHCGACLESCEEQLPIHDVLRQRMYFENFGAQKEGMRLYGELAKNASVCAGCAAPCAGTCPSGLDIQTRMSGAHKLLSLS
;
A
#
# COMPACT_ATOMS: atom_id res chain seq x y z
N MET A 1 39.29 3.17 35.96
CA MET A 1 37.94 3.73 35.92
C MET A 1 37.07 3.06 36.99
N PRO A 2 36.28 3.79 37.78
CA PRO A 2 35.39 3.18 38.76
C PRO A 2 34.37 2.29 38.06
N ALA A 3 34.01 1.15 38.66
CA ALA A 3 33.12 0.14 38.11
C ALA A 3 31.74 0.69 37.63
N THR A 4 31.26 1.75 38.29
CA THR A 4 30.05 2.48 37.92
C THR A 4 30.11 3.15 36.55
N ARG A 5 31.28 3.77 36.21
CA ARG A 5 31.49 4.40 34.87
C ARG A 5 31.55 3.34 33.78
N ILE A 6 32.20 2.21 34.06
CA ILE A 6 32.27 1.10 33.09
C ILE A 6 30.90 0.49 32.86
N ALA A 7 30.10 0.31 33.93
CA ALA A 7 28.71 -0.16 33.82
C ALA A 7 27.87 0.80 32.96
N LEU A 8 27.94 2.10 33.15
CA LEU A 8 27.24 3.11 32.39
C LEU A 8 27.62 3.07 30.91
N LEU A 9 28.90 3.05 30.60
CA LEU A 9 29.42 3.01 29.22
C LEU A 9 29.03 1.72 28.51
N SER A 10 29.06 0.57 29.20
CA SER A 10 28.65 -0.71 28.60
C SER A 10 27.15 -0.78 28.33
N TRP A 11 26.31 -0.17 29.18
CA TRP A 11 24.87 -0.04 28.90
C TRP A 11 24.60 0.90 27.71
N LEU A 12 25.33 2.01 27.56
CA LEU A 12 25.20 2.88 26.38
C LEU A 12 25.56 2.14 25.08
N LEU A 13 26.59 1.30 25.09
CA LEU A 13 26.95 0.46 23.95
C LEU A 13 25.89 -0.59 23.67
N SER A 14 25.37 -1.25 24.71
CA SER A 14 24.28 -2.24 24.56
C SER A 14 23.02 -1.61 23.95
N ILE A 15 22.65 -0.40 24.41
CA ILE A 15 21.52 0.37 23.87
C ILE A 15 21.74 0.69 22.39
N SER A 16 22.94 1.15 22.02
CA SER A 16 23.30 1.50 20.64
C SER A 16 23.27 0.27 19.71
N PHE A 17 23.83 -0.86 20.15
CA PHE A 17 23.80 -2.10 19.37
C PHE A 17 22.37 -2.68 19.26
N SER A 18 21.58 -2.58 20.31
CA SER A 18 20.17 -3.02 20.27
C SER A 18 19.35 -2.20 19.27
N ALA A 19 19.56 -0.87 19.23
CA ALA A 19 18.91 0.01 18.26
C ALA A 19 19.34 -0.34 16.83
N LEU A 20 20.62 -0.59 16.59
CA LEU A 20 21.16 -0.99 15.28
C LEU A 20 20.64 -2.36 14.85
N TYR A 21 20.63 -3.32 15.76
CA TYR A 21 20.15 -4.68 15.49
C TYR A 21 18.69 -4.68 15.09
N LEU A 22 17.82 -4.03 15.87
CA LEU A 22 16.38 -4.02 15.59
C LEU A 22 16.02 -3.17 14.37
N SER A 23 16.81 -2.13 14.04
CA SER A 23 16.56 -1.36 12.81
C SER A 23 16.88 -2.14 11.53
N LYS A 24 17.82 -3.09 11.58
CA LYS A 24 18.24 -3.88 10.40
C LYS A 24 17.63 -5.27 10.36
N PHE A 25 17.51 -5.95 11.48
CA PHE A 25 17.22 -7.40 11.54
C PHE A 25 15.75 -7.76 11.58
N LEU A 26 14.92 -6.97 12.25
CA LEU A 26 13.48 -7.29 12.29
C LEU A 26 12.81 -7.10 10.93
N GLY A 27 13.38 -6.30 10.01
CA GLY A 27 12.92 -6.16 8.65
C GLY A 27 12.97 -7.43 7.82
N HIS A 28 13.99 -8.27 8.05
CA HIS A 28 14.24 -9.46 7.23
C HIS A 28 13.58 -10.75 7.74
N ARG A 29 13.23 -10.84 9.02
CA ARG A 29 12.72 -12.10 9.61
C ARG A 29 11.27 -12.44 9.28
N ILE A 30 10.48 -11.45 8.92
CA ILE A 30 9.08 -11.68 8.52
C ILE A 30 8.99 -12.37 7.15
N GLU A 31 10.05 -12.31 6.35
CA GLU A 31 10.14 -12.92 5.02
C GLU A 31 10.56 -14.39 5.01
N GLY A 32 10.77 -15.03 6.17
CA GLY A 32 11.20 -16.43 6.25
C GLY A 32 12.63 -16.66 5.78
N ARG A 33 13.44 -15.62 5.58
CA ARG A 33 14.86 -15.74 5.20
C ARG A 33 15.72 -16.12 6.40
N LEU A 34 16.73 -16.95 6.15
CA LEU A 34 17.78 -17.21 7.13
C LEU A 34 18.60 -15.94 7.35
N ALA A 35 18.92 -15.67 8.64
CA ALA A 35 19.75 -14.53 9.02
C ALA A 35 21.11 -14.60 8.32
N THR A 36 21.54 -13.47 7.77
CA THR A 36 22.87 -13.35 7.17
C THR A 36 23.97 -13.41 8.25
N SER A 37 25.19 -13.76 7.88
CA SER A 37 26.35 -13.79 8.80
C SER A 37 26.59 -12.44 9.48
N SER A 38 26.34 -11.33 8.79
CA SER A 38 26.46 -9.97 9.36
C SER A 38 25.38 -9.67 10.41
N GLU A 39 24.18 -10.17 10.22
CA GLU A 39 23.06 -10.03 11.18
C GLU A 39 23.29 -10.86 12.44
N LEU A 40 23.77 -12.09 12.27
CA LEU A 40 24.19 -12.94 13.40
C LEU A 40 25.32 -12.31 14.18
N GLY A 41 26.26 -11.64 13.50
CA GLY A 41 27.34 -10.87 14.15
C GLY A 41 26.81 -9.72 14.99
N VAL A 42 25.85 -8.94 14.51
CA VAL A 42 25.22 -7.85 15.30
C VAL A 42 24.41 -8.40 16.47
N ALA A 43 23.68 -9.49 16.30
CA ALA A 43 22.97 -10.14 17.39
C ALA A 43 23.94 -10.63 18.50
N ALA A 44 25.05 -11.23 18.12
CA ALA A 44 26.09 -11.64 19.05
C ALA A 44 26.66 -10.44 19.83
N MET A 45 26.93 -9.31 19.14
CA MET A 45 27.41 -8.08 19.79
C MET A 45 26.42 -7.52 20.80
N VAL A 46 25.12 -7.57 20.52
CA VAL A 46 24.07 -7.18 21.47
C VAL A 46 24.13 -8.05 22.72
N LEU A 47 24.15 -9.37 22.56
CA LEU A 47 24.19 -10.33 23.68
C LEU A 47 25.46 -10.18 24.53
N VAL A 48 26.62 -10.03 23.87
CA VAL A 48 27.91 -9.84 24.56
C VAL A 48 27.91 -8.51 25.31
N SER A 49 27.48 -7.41 24.70
CA SER A 49 27.45 -6.09 25.36
C SER A 49 26.47 -6.07 26.54
N MET A 50 25.33 -6.75 26.45
CA MET A 50 24.38 -6.91 27.56
C MET A 50 24.99 -7.74 28.70
N GLY A 51 25.65 -8.85 28.37
CA GLY A 51 26.34 -9.68 29.37
C GLY A 51 27.43 -8.90 30.13
N ILE A 52 28.23 -8.14 29.41
CA ILE A 52 29.26 -7.24 30.00
C ILE A 52 28.59 -6.19 30.91
N SER A 53 27.51 -5.57 30.46
CA SER A 53 26.77 -4.55 31.21
C SER A 53 26.21 -5.11 32.53
N ILE A 54 25.67 -6.32 32.52
CA ILE A 54 25.15 -7.01 33.70
C ILE A 54 26.30 -7.26 34.71
N VAL A 55 27.43 -7.82 34.23
CA VAL A 55 28.58 -8.11 35.10
C VAL A 55 29.10 -6.84 35.78
N PHE A 56 29.28 -5.74 35.03
CA PHE A 56 29.78 -4.48 35.61
C PHE A 56 28.73 -3.81 36.50
N THR A 57 27.45 -3.95 36.26
CA THR A 57 26.37 -3.49 37.14
C THR A 57 26.41 -4.23 38.47
N ILE A 58 26.59 -5.55 38.49
CA ILE A 58 26.72 -6.36 39.68
C ILE A 58 28.01 -5.96 40.45
N ARG A 59 29.13 -5.77 39.73
CA ARG A 59 30.38 -5.31 40.34
C ARG A 59 30.26 -3.91 40.94
N ALA A 60 29.61 -2.97 40.26
CA ALA A 60 29.35 -1.63 40.76
C ALA A 60 28.46 -1.64 42.04
N ALA A 61 27.43 -2.51 42.03
CA ALA A 61 26.57 -2.68 43.23
C ALA A 61 27.28 -3.31 44.43
N ALA A 62 28.35 -4.07 44.17
CA ALA A 62 29.17 -4.71 45.21
C ALA A 62 30.33 -3.85 45.68
N ALA A 63 30.62 -2.73 45.00
CA ALA A 63 31.75 -1.86 45.37
C ALA A 63 31.57 -1.26 46.80
N PRO A 64 32.63 -1.23 47.60
CA PRO A 64 32.59 -0.58 48.91
C PRO A 64 32.39 0.92 48.78
N SER A 65 31.67 1.53 49.71
CA SER A 65 31.50 2.98 49.81
C SER A 65 32.00 3.47 51.17
N ASN A 66 32.50 4.68 51.21
CA ASN A 66 32.88 5.31 52.48
C ASN A 66 31.59 5.66 53.27
N ASP A 67 31.64 5.44 54.57
CA ASP A 67 30.62 5.97 55.48
C ASP A 67 30.89 7.45 55.83
N ALA A 68 30.05 8.02 56.71
CA ALA A 68 30.16 9.39 57.17
C ALA A 68 31.51 9.70 57.88
N ASP A 69 32.16 8.65 58.38
CA ASP A 69 33.44 8.73 59.11
C ASP A 69 34.64 8.34 58.21
N GLY A 70 34.43 8.17 56.90
CA GLY A 70 35.51 7.87 55.95
C GLY A 70 35.97 6.41 55.93
N GLN A 71 35.31 5.48 56.66
CA GLN A 71 35.63 4.06 56.66
C GLN A 71 34.97 3.30 55.50
N LEU A 72 35.72 2.37 54.89
CA LEU A 72 35.21 1.50 53.81
C LEU A 72 34.22 0.47 54.36
N LYS A 73 33.00 0.63 53.97
CA LYS A 73 31.91 -0.30 54.34
C LYS A 73 31.40 -1.05 53.14
N SER A 74 31.37 -2.38 53.20
CA SER A 74 30.79 -3.21 52.18
C SER A 74 29.24 -3.14 52.21
N PRO A 75 28.54 -2.89 51.10
CA PRO A 75 27.08 -2.85 51.12
C PRO A 75 26.45 -4.17 51.57
N SER A 76 25.34 -4.11 52.32
CA SER A 76 24.59 -5.31 52.71
C SER A 76 24.15 -6.14 51.50
N GLY A 77 24.06 -7.45 51.64
CA GLY A 77 23.65 -8.36 50.59
C GLY A 77 22.31 -7.95 49.91
N ARG A 78 21.36 -7.45 50.69
CA ARG A 78 20.05 -6.96 50.20
C ARG A 78 20.26 -5.69 49.33
N ARG A 79 21.09 -4.75 49.73
CA ARG A 79 21.38 -3.53 48.98
C ARG A 79 22.12 -3.85 47.66
N ARG A 80 23.07 -4.79 47.68
CA ARG A 80 23.76 -5.29 46.48
C ARG A 80 22.80 -5.89 45.49
N PHE A 81 21.88 -6.75 45.97
CA PHE A 81 20.90 -7.38 45.13
C PHE A 81 19.91 -6.39 44.51
N LEU A 82 19.35 -5.45 45.28
CA LEU A 82 18.41 -4.46 44.81
C LEU A 82 19.07 -3.51 43.77
N THR A 83 20.28 -3.03 44.00
CA THR A 83 21.00 -2.13 43.10
C THR A 83 21.35 -2.86 41.78
N ALA A 84 21.79 -4.11 41.87
CA ALA A 84 22.09 -4.89 40.66
C ALA A 84 20.80 -5.23 39.89
N ALA A 85 19.74 -5.63 40.58
CA ALA A 85 18.45 -5.94 39.92
C ALA A 85 17.85 -4.71 39.24
N LEU A 86 17.76 -3.57 39.91
CA LEU A 86 17.21 -2.33 39.37
C LEU A 86 18.07 -1.80 38.20
N GLY A 87 19.40 -1.82 38.34
CA GLY A 87 20.31 -1.39 37.27
C GLY A 87 20.24 -2.29 36.03
N THR A 88 20.15 -3.59 36.22
CA THR A 88 20.03 -4.57 35.12
C THR A 88 18.67 -4.45 34.43
N THR A 89 17.57 -4.42 35.20
CA THR A 89 16.21 -4.27 34.65
C THR A 89 16.05 -2.95 33.92
N GLY A 90 16.54 -1.84 34.48
CA GLY A 90 16.54 -0.52 33.85
C GLY A 90 17.34 -0.48 32.55
N GLY A 91 18.51 -1.11 32.54
CA GLY A 91 19.34 -1.20 31.32
C GLY A 91 18.71 -2.03 30.21
N ILE A 92 18.08 -3.16 30.54
CA ILE A 92 17.33 -3.99 29.58
C ILE A 92 16.13 -3.21 29.04
N ALA A 93 15.35 -2.55 29.91
CA ALA A 93 14.21 -1.73 29.50
C ALA A 93 14.63 -0.57 28.59
N ALA A 94 15.74 0.11 28.90
CA ALA A 94 16.31 1.17 28.05
C ALA A 94 16.79 0.64 26.69
N SER A 95 17.42 -0.54 26.66
CA SER A 95 17.85 -1.17 25.41
C SER A 95 16.66 -1.54 24.51
N LEU A 96 15.58 -2.09 25.10
CA LEU A 96 14.35 -2.37 24.38
C LEU A 96 13.65 -1.09 23.91
N ALA A 97 13.59 -0.06 24.76
CA ALA A 97 13.01 1.23 24.41
C ALA A 97 13.79 1.90 23.28
N ALA A 98 15.10 1.88 23.30
CA ALA A 98 15.96 2.44 22.25
C ALA A 98 15.82 1.69 20.91
N ALA A 99 15.52 0.41 20.96
CA ALA A 99 15.22 -0.37 19.78
C ALA A 99 13.84 -0.01 19.16
N ILE A 100 12.91 0.44 19.99
CA ILE A 100 11.53 0.77 19.62
C ILE A 100 11.40 2.23 19.15
N ILE A 101 12.06 3.18 19.84
CA ILE A 101 11.90 4.64 19.64
C ILE A 101 12.32 5.15 18.25
N PRO A 102 13.45 4.71 17.63
CA PRO A 102 13.84 5.21 16.30
C PRO A 102 12.87 4.82 15.17
N ASN A 103 12.07 3.77 15.39
CA ASN A 103 11.07 3.32 14.44
C ASN A 103 9.71 4.04 14.61
N ARG A 104 9.67 5.11 15.40
CA ARG A 104 8.47 5.86 15.75
C ARG A 104 8.05 6.86 14.65
N LYS A 105 7.71 6.37 13.49
CA LYS A 105 6.65 6.99 12.67
C LYS A 105 5.29 6.37 13.06
N TRP A 106 5.05 6.23 14.35
CA TRP A 106 4.09 5.33 14.99
C TRP A 106 2.98 6.14 15.69
N GLY A 107 1.85 6.29 15.04
CA GLY A 107 0.61 6.52 15.76
C GLY A 107 0.15 5.18 16.36
N SER A 108 -0.24 5.14 17.62
CA SER A 108 -0.79 4.00 18.39
C SER A 108 -0.21 2.63 18.01
N VAL A 109 0.83 2.21 18.75
CA VAL A 109 1.46 0.91 18.55
C VAL A 109 1.02 -0.04 19.63
N THR A 110 0.38 -1.13 19.24
CA THR A 110 0.19 -2.29 20.11
C THR A 110 1.46 -3.15 20.12
N ALA A 111 1.66 -3.97 21.16
CA ALA A 111 2.79 -4.91 21.24
C ALA A 111 2.91 -5.81 19.99
N LYS A 112 1.80 -6.12 19.32
CA LYS A 112 1.74 -6.87 18.06
C LYS A 112 2.46 -6.15 16.92
N ASN A 113 2.39 -4.80 16.86
CA ASN A 113 2.97 -3.98 15.81
C ASN A 113 4.46 -3.68 16.04
N ILE A 114 4.97 -3.89 17.27
CA ILE A 114 6.40 -3.74 17.59
C ILE A 114 7.25 -4.73 16.79
N PHE A 115 6.69 -5.91 16.48
CA PHE A 115 7.35 -7.00 15.76
C PHE A 115 6.98 -7.06 14.27
N LEU A 116 6.06 -6.19 13.82
CA LEU A 116 5.71 -6.06 12.39
C LEU A 116 6.64 -5.05 11.75
N VAL A 117 7.81 -5.49 11.35
CA VAL A 117 8.69 -4.69 10.51
C VAL A 117 8.10 -4.67 9.10
N ARG A 118 8.00 -3.47 8.54
CA ARG A 118 7.61 -3.30 7.14
C ARG A 118 8.63 -4.04 6.28
N PRO A 119 8.25 -4.95 5.39
CA PRO A 119 9.09 -5.22 4.25
C PRO A 119 9.27 -3.86 3.56
N GLU A 120 10.50 -3.35 3.52
CA GLU A 120 10.82 -2.29 2.58
C GLU A 120 10.61 -2.93 1.21
N TYR A 121 9.57 -2.51 0.49
CA TYR A 121 9.50 -2.76 -0.91
C TYR A 121 10.69 -2.03 -1.52
N LYS A 122 11.73 -2.76 -1.77
CA LYS A 122 12.78 -2.34 -2.71
C LYS A 122 12.48 -3.06 -3.99
N SER A 123 12.50 -2.33 -5.10
CA SER A 123 12.80 -2.99 -6.36
C SER A 123 14.09 -3.75 -6.09
N ASP A 124 13.98 -5.05 -5.80
CA ASP A 124 15.15 -5.89 -5.45
C ASP A 124 16.10 -6.00 -6.64
N VAL A 125 15.72 -5.44 -7.78
CA VAL A 125 16.44 -5.52 -9.02
C VAL A 125 16.43 -4.16 -9.70
N SER A 126 17.57 -3.52 -9.62
CA SER A 126 17.92 -2.38 -10.48
C SER A 126 18.76 -2.93 -11.63
N ARG A 127 18.35 -2.63 -12.86
CA ARG A 127 19.17 -2.87 -14.05
C ARG A 127 19.67 -1.53 -14.57
N ASP A 128 20.94 -1.47 -14.91
CA ASP A 128 21.57 -0.25 -15.42
C ASP A 128 20.86 0.29 -16.67
N GLU A 129 20.30 -0.60 -17.48
CA GLU A 129 19.54 -0.26 -18.69
C GLU A 129 18.20 0.45 -18.42
N TRP A 130 17.66 0.35 -17.19
CA TRP A 130 16.42 1.02 -16.80
C TRP A 130 16.66 2.40 -16.18
N ALA A 131 17.90 2.69 -15.80
CA ALA A 131 18.25 3.92 -15.10
C ALA A 131 17.84 5.16 -15.89
N GLY A 132 17.07 6.03 -15.25
CA GLY A 132 16.59 7.26 -15.88
C GLY A 132 15.48 7.07 -16.92
N ALA A 133 14.84 5.89 -16.98
CA ALA A 133 13.73 5.63 -17.90
C ALA A 133 12.65 6.70 -17.80
N ARG A 134 12.06 7.05 -18.95
CA ARG A 134 11.07 8.12 -19.11
C ARG A 134 9.83 7.58 -19.82
N VAL A 135 8.76 8.38 -19.82
CA VAL A 135 7.58 8.09 -20.63
C VAL A 135 7.95 8.24 -22.11
N GLU A 136 7.75 7.19 -22.89
CA GLU A 136 7.95 7.15 -24.35
C GLU A 136 6.61 7.03 -25.09
N GLY A 137 5.54 6.61 -24.42
CA GLY A 137 4.20 6.44 -24.99
C GLY A 137 3.19 7.44 -24.43
N TYR A 138 2.50 8.15 -25.33
CA TYR A 138 1.33 8.97 -24.97
C TYR A 138 0.14 8.55 -25.82
N ARG A 139 -1.03 8.41 -25.19
CA ARG A 139 -2.26 7.97 -25.86
C ARG A 139 -3.42 8.92 -25.58
N ARG A 140 -4.31 9.06 -26.54
CA ARG A 140 -5.52 9.88 -26.39
C ARG A 140 -6.48 9.21 -25.39
N LEU A 141 -6.97 9.98 -24.43
CA LEU A 141 -7.91 9.54 -23.41
C LEU A 141 -9.35 9.76 -23.89
N GLY A 142 -9.79 8.96 -24.85
CA GLY A 142 -11.14 9.03 -25.39
C GLY A 142 -11.57 10.45 -25.77
N ARG A 143 -12.86 10.75 -25.60
CA ARG A 143 -13.48 12.05 -25.93
C ARG A 143 -12.96 13.25 -25.12
N THR A 144 -12.13 13.03 -24.12
CA THR A 144 -11.45 14.13 -23.42
C THR A 144 -10.45 14.86 -24.32
N ASN A 145 -9.98 14.20 -25.38
CA ASN A 145 -8.94 14.64 -26.30
C ASN A 145 -7.59 14.95 -25.63
N ALA A 146 -7.41 14.64 -24.36
CA ALA A 146 -6.12 14.75 -23.67
C ALA A 146 -5.19 13.61 -24.12
N PHE A 147 -3.91 13.93 -24.35
CA PHE A 147 -2.86 12.93 -24.52
C PHE A 147 -2.19 12.69 -23.18
N VAL A 148 -2.36 11.48 -22.67
CA VAL A 148 -1.85 11.06 -21.35
C VAL A 148 -0.75 10.02 -21.48
N SER A 149 0.19 10.03 -20.52
CA SER A 149 1.25 9.02 -20.43
C SER A 149 0.64 7.62 -20.30
N ASP A 150 1.10 6.67 -21.10
CA ASP A 150 0.61 5.29 -21.13
C ASP A 150 0.80 4.57 -19.79
N ILE A 151 1.87 4.93 -19.05
CA ILE A 151 2.09 4.56 -17.65
C ILE A 151 1.97 5.83 -16.82
N SER A 152 1.03 5.83 -15.89
CA SER A 152 0.58 7.01 -15.16
C SER A 152 0.58 6.77 -13.66
N LEU A 153 0.58 7.86 -12.87
CA LEU A 153 0.75 7.79 -11.43
C LEU A 153 -0.59 7.72 -10.70
N GLY A 154 -0.76 6.64 -9.93
CA GLY A 154 -1.82 6.49 -8.94
C GLY A 154 -1.27 6.59 -7.51
N SER A 155 -2.14 6.88 -6.56
CA SER A 155 -1.76 7.06 -5.16
C SER A 155 -2.64 6.28 -4.18
N GLY A 156 -3.26 5.20 -4.67
CA GLY A 156 -4.20 4.39 -3.89
C GLY A 156 -3.59 3.73 -2.64
N SER A 157 -4.43 2.99 -1.93
CA SER A 157 -4.11 2.35 -0.63
C SER A 157 -2.86 1.47 -0.65
N SER A 158 -2.46 0.94 -1.81
CA SER A 158 -1.22 0.16 -1.96
C SER A 158 0.06 0.95 -1.65
N THR A 159 0.03 2.29 -1.72
CA THR A 159 1.18 3.12 -1.33
C THR A 159 1.41 3.12 0.19
N GLY A 160 0.38 2.84 0.99
CA GLY A 160 0.45 2.95 2.45
C GLY A 160 0.90 4.32 2.95
N GLY A 161 0.66 5.39 2.17
CA GLY A 161 1.08 6.76 2.48
C GLY A 161 2.57 7.04 2.28
N ARG A 162 3.33 6.13 1.67
CA ARG A 162 4.79 6.26 1.44
C ARG A 162 5.16 7.18 0.29
N GLN A 163 4.25 7.42 -0.66
CA GLN A 163 4.50 8.33 -1.79
C GLN A 163 4.84 9.74 -1.27
N THR A 164 5.92 10.32 -1.78
CA THR A 164 6.42 11.64 -1.36
C THR A 164 6.23 12.69 -2.46
N VAL A 165 6.41 13.95 -2.11
CA VAL A 165 6.40 15.07 -3.06
C VAL A 165 7.56 14.94 -4.05
N GLU A 166 8.73 14.52 -3.57
CA GLU A 166 9.94 14.36 -4.37
C GLU A 166 9.78 13.29 -5.45
N VAL A 167 9.26 12.11 -5.07
CA VAL A 167 8.97 11.03 -6.02
C VAL A 167 7.91 11.46 -7.04
N THR A 168 6.91 12.22 -6.61
CA THR A 168 5.89 12.75 -7.52
C THR A 168 6.48 13.77 -8.51
N ARG A 169 7.37 14.66 -8.05
CA ARG A 169 8.09 15.59 -8.94
C ARG A 169 8.98 14.86 -9.94
N GLU A 170 9.71 13.86 -9.47
CA GLU A 170 10.53 13.02 -10.36
C GLU A 170 9.66 12.33 -11.43
N ALA A 171 8.48 11.85 -11.08
CA ALA A 171 7.54 11.27 -12.03
C ALA A 171 7.09 12.29 -13.10
N ILE A 172 6.81 13.54 -12.68
CA ILE A 172 6.50 14.65 -13.59
C ILE A 172 7.68 14.92 -14.52
N ASP A 173 8.88 15.05 -13.98
CA ASP A 173 10.10 15.35 -14.75
C ASP A 173 10.43 14.24 -15.76
N ARG A 174 10.02 13.01 -15.49
CA ARG A 174 10.15 11.85 -16.41
C ARG A 174 9.02 11.70 -17.40
N GLY A 175 8.08 12.64 -17.44
CA GLY A 175 7.04 12.72 -18.48
C GLY A 175 5.68 12.17 -18.09
N ILE A 176 5.47 11.71 -16.84
CA ILE A 176 4.13 11.36 -16.38
C ILE A 176 3.29 12.63 -16.31
N ASN A 177 2.13 12.61 -16.98
CA ASN A 177 1.23 13.76 -17.02
C ASN A 177 -0.22 13.42 -16.62
N TYR A 178 -0.55 12.17 -16.26
CA TYR A 178 -1.83 11.79 -15.69
C TYR A 178 -1.64 11.34 -14.23
N PHE A 179 -2.45 11.92 -13.33
CA PHE A 179 -2.37 11.71 -11.89
C PHE A 179 -3.73 11.33 -11.33
N ASP A 180 -3.81 10.16 -10.68
CA ASP A 180 -5.04 9.69 -10.01
C ASP A 180 -4.89 9.72 -8.50
N THR A 181 -5.80 10.42 -7.85
CA THR A 181 -5.88 10.53 -6.41
C THR A 181 -7.33 10.44 -5.90
N ALA A 182 -7.52 10.49 -4.58
CA ALA A 182 -8.84 10.60 -3.94
C ALA A 182 -8.70 11.22 -2.53
N PRO A 183 -9.79 11.79 -2.00
CA PRO A 183 -9.82 12.34 -0.64
C PRO A 183 -9.46 11.33 0.45
N ASP A 184 -9.89 10.08 0.33
CA ASP A 184 -9.65 8.99 1.31
C ASP A 184 -8.26 8.35 1.19
N TYR A 185 -7.47 8.68 0.16
CA TYR A 185 -6.13 8.11 0.01
C TYR A 185 -5.15 8.72 1.00
N SER A 186 -4.59 7.85 1.85
CA SER A 186 -3.63 8.26 2.89
C SER A 186 -4.16 9.39 3.80
N GLU A 187 -5.43 9.31 4.21
CA GLU A 187 -6.08 10.32 5.06
C GLU A 187 -5.97 11.73 4.46
N SER A 188 -6.29 11.88 3.18
CA SER A 188 -6.12 13.10 2.36
C SER A 188 -4.67 13.52 2.11
N GLY A 189 -3.70 12.76 2.56
CA GLY A 189 -2.28 13.07 2.35
C GLY A 189 -1.87 12.99 0.89
N SER A 190 -2.55 12.16 0.08
CA SER A 190 -2.28 12.02 -1.35
C SER A 190 -2.57 13.32 -2.11
N GLU A 191 -3.77 13.88 -1.99
CA GLU A 191 -4.14 15.14 -2.67
C GLU A 191 -3.23 16.30 -2.26
N LYS A 192 -2.87 16.41 -0.97
CA LYS A 192 -1.94 17.44 -0.48
C LYS A 192 -0.56 17.33 -1.12
N ARG A 193 -0.03 16.09 -1.23
CA ARG A 193 1.29 15.86 -1.86
C ARG A 193 1.26 16.14 -3.36
N PHE A 194 0.19 15.76 -4.05
CA PHE A 194 0.04 16.09 -5.46
C PHE A 194 -0.05 17.60 -5.69
N GLY A 195 -0.85 18.32 -4.90
CA GLY A 195 -0.94 19.78 -4.95
C GLY A 195 0.43 20.44 -4.78
N GLU A 196 1.21 19.99 -3.80
CA GLU A 196 2.57 20.50 -3.58
C GLU A 196 3.54 20.16 -4.73
N ALA A 197 3.43 18.94 -5.30
CA ALA A 197 4.29 18.53 -6.39
C ALA A 197 4.00 19.28 -7.69
N MET A 198 2.73 19.61 -7.95
CA MET A 198 2.27 20.25 -9.20
C MET A 198 2.43 21.77 -9.23
N LYS A 199 2.90 22.41 -8.15
CA LYS A 199 3.07 23.87 -8.11
C LYS A 199 3.85 24.40 -9.31
N GLY A 200 3.26 25.35 -10.03
CA GLY A 200 3.83 25.97 -11.22
C GLY A 200 3.79 25.11 -12.48
N GLN A 201 3.18 23.92 -12.45
CA GLN A 201 3.09 23.00 -13.58
C GLN A 201 1.68 22.43 -13.79
N ARG A 202 0.66 22.91 -13.07
CA ARG A 202 -0.71 22.36 -13.11
C ARG A 202 -1.27 22.21 -14.53
N ASP A 203 -1.01 23.17 -15.39
CA ASP A 203 -1.51 23.19 -16.78
C ASP A 203 -0.97 22.06 -17.66
N LYS A 204 0.14 21.45 -17.26
CA LYS A 204 0.76 20.33 -17.97
C LYS A 204 0.21 18.97 -17.52
N MET A 205 -0.65 18.95 -16.49
CA MET A 205 -1.09 17.74 -15.82
C MET A 205 -2.58 17.49 -16.09
N PHE A 206 -2.93 16.24 -16.33
CA PHE A 206 -4.29 15.75 -16.28
C PHE A 206 -4.53 15.15 -14.89
N VAL A 207 -5.34 15.79 -14.07
CA VAL A 207 -5.56 15.43 -12.67
C VAL A 207 -6.95 14.85 -12.50
N ALA A 208 -7.00 13.63 -11.98
CA ALA A 208 -8.23 12.93 -11.61
C ALA A 208 -8.35 12.81 -10.10
N THR A 209 -9.51 13.18 -9.55
CA THR A 209 -9.92 12.89 -8.17
C THR A 209 -11.27 12.20 -8.14
N LYS A 210 -11.90 12.06 -6.98
CA LYS A 210 -13.11 11.25 -6.83
C LYS A 210 -14.16 11.92 -5.95
N PHE A 211 -15.44 11.65 -6.22
CA PHE A 211 -16.53 11.96 -5.30
C PHE A 211 -16.41 11.07 -4.06
N CYS A 212 -15.74 11.60 -3.05
CA CYS A 212 -15.40 10.91 -1.83
C CYS A 212 -15.09 11.90 -0.71
N LEU A 213 -15.17 11.46 0.53
CA LEU A 213 -14.75 12.19 1.71
C LEU A 213 -13.41 11.64 2.25
N PRO A 214 -12.67 12.36 3.07
CA PRO A 214 -11.43 11.85 3.68
C PRO A 214 -11.58 10.55 4.49
N ASN A 215 -12.79 10.28 4.98
CA ASN A 215 -13.15 9.11 5.77
C ASN A 215 -13.96 8.06 4.99
N GLY A 216 -14.03 8.16 3.65
CA GLY A 216 -14.67 7.18 2.81
C GLY A 216 -15.69 7.75 1.82
N HIS A 217 -16.54 6.88 1.27
CA HIS A 217 -17.52 7.26 0.26
C HIS A 217 -18.68 8.09 0.86
N LEU A 218 -19.27 8.95 0.06
CA LEU A 218 -20.55 9.58 0.43
C LEU A 218 -21.64 8.51 0.56
N ALA A 219 -22.50 8.70 1.55
CA ALA A 219 -23.60 7.77 1.82
C ALA A 219 -24.65 7.83 0.69
N PRO A 220 -25.39 6.74 0.45
CA PRO A 220 -26.57 6.78 -0.41
C PRO A 220 -27.54 7.87 0.04
N GLY A 221 -28.05 8.67 -0.89
CA GLY A 221 -28.95 9.78 -0.60
C GLY A 221 -28.27 11.08 -0.18
N SER A 222 -26.93 11.17 -0.28
CA SER A 222 -26.22 12.46 -0.14
C SER A 222 -26.78 13.51 -1.10
N SER A 223 -26.83 14.75 -0.64
CA SER A 223 -27.34 15.86 -1.43
C SER A 223 -26.38 16.28 -2.55
N VAL A 224 -26.86 17.04 -3.50
CA VAL A 224 -26.04 17.69 -4.55
C VAL A 224 -24.93 18.54 -3.91
N GLU A 225 -25.27 19.25 -2.85
CA GLU A 225 -24.35 20.12 -2.10
C GLU A 225 -23.24 19.31 -1.42
N ASP A 226 -23.55 18.11 -0.87
CA ASP A 226 -22.54 17.22 -0.27
C ASP A 226 -21.51 16.76 -1.31
N TYR A 227 -21.97 16.36 -2.50
CA TYR A 227 -21.09 15.99 -3.61
C TYR A 227 -20.22 17.16 -4.07
N MET A 228 -20.81 18.36 -4.19
CA MET A 228 -20.06 19.57 -4.57
C MET A 228 -18.99 19.92 -3.55
N GLN A 229 -19.33 19.92 -2.26
CA GLN A 229 -18.40 20.22 -1.16
C GLN A 229 -17.25 19.19 -1.10
N ALA A 230 -17.50 17.92 -1.39
CA ALA A 230 -16.46 16.91 -1.45
C ALA A 230 -15.38 17.27 -2.50
N VAL A 231 -15.79 17.69 -3.69
CA VAL A 231 -14.88 18.13 -4.76
C VAL A 231 -14.18 19.44 -4.41
N GLU A 232 -14.89 20.44 -3.86
CA GLU A 232 -14.31 21.71 -3.43
C GLU A 232 -13.24 21.51 -2.35
N GLY A 233 -13.48 20.56 -1.43
CA GLY A 233 -12.49 20.12 -0.47
C GLY A 233 -11.26 19.50 -1.15
N SER A 234 -11.43 18.74 -2.23
CA SER A 234 -10.33 18.20 -3.04
C SER A 234 -9.53 19.31 -3.71
N LEU A 235 -10.20 20.31 -4.31
CA LEU A 235 -9.53 21.46 -4.93
C LEU A 235 -8.65 22.21 -3.92
N THR A 236 -9.17 22.43 -2.70
CA THR A 236 -8.41 23.05 -1.60
C THR A 236 -7.15 22.24 -1.27
N ARG A 237 -7.25 20.90 -1.13
CA ARG A 237 -6.11 20.03 -0.81
C ARG A 237 -5.11 19.92 -1.95
N LEU A 238 -5.59 19.89 -3.20
CA LEU A 238 -4.79 19.91 -4.42
C LEU A 238 -4.18 21.29 -4.73
N GLN A 239 -4.58 22.34 -4.03
CA GLN A 239 -4.11 23.72 -4.24
C GLN A 239 -4.32 24.19 -5.69
N THR A 240 -5.50 23.93 -6.26
CA THR A 240 -5.89 24.29 -7.61
C THR A 240 -7.38 24.67 -7.65
N ASP A 241 -7.78 25.48 -8.62
CA ASP A 241 -9.18 25.90 -8.78
C ASP A 241 -10.00 24.89 -9.61
N TRP A 242 -9.36 23.93 -10.24
CA TRP A 242 -10.01 22.94 -11.11
C TRP A 242 -9.25 21.62 -11.19
N VAL A 243 -10.00 20.56 -11.50
CA VAL A 243 -9.47 19.24 -11.89
C VAL A 243 -9.99 18.84 -13.25
N ASP A 244 -9.25 17.98 -13.96
CA ASP A 244 -9.68 17.52 -15.28
C ASP A 244 -10.82 16.51 -15.16
N LEU A 245 -10.75 15.60 -14.19
CA LEU A 245 -11.65 14.47 -14.11
C LEU A 245 -12.07 14.23 -12.64
N VAL A 246 -13.36 13.98 -12.44
CA VAL A 246 -13.87 13.43 -11.18
C VAL A 246 -14.52 12.09 -11.43
N HIS A 247 -14.14 11.06 -10.67
CA HIS A 247 -14.75 9.73 -10.74
C HIS A 247 -15.84 9.53 -9.68
N ILE A 248 -16.89 8.78 -10.02
CA ILE A 248 -17.69 8.09 -9.03
C ILE A 248 -16.80 6.96 -8.46
N HIS A 249 -16.44 7.06 -7.17
CA HIS A 249 -15.36 6.27 -6.58
C HIS A 249 -15.78 4.84 -6.26
N SER A 250 -14.99 3.86 -6.74
CA SER A 250 -15.17 2.43 -6.44
C SER A 250 -16.64 2.02 -6.53
N CYS A 251 -17.26 2.37 -7.65
CA CYS A 251 -18.70 2.22 -7.86
C CYS A 251 -19.08 0.74 -7.83
N ASP A 252 -19.99 0.39 -6.93
CA ASP A 252 -20.38 -0.98 -6.60
C ASP A 252 -21.81 -1.33 -6.98
N SER A 253 -22.60 -0.35 -7.46
CA SER A 253 -23.98 -0.57 -7.90
C SER A 253 -24.38 0.39 -9.02
N VAL A 254 -25.36 -0.04 -9.80
CA VAL A 254 -25.97 0.78 -10.86
C VAL A 254 -26.73 1.97 -10.27
N ASP A 255 -27.36 1.79 -9.12
CA ASP A 255 -28.09 2.88 -8.44
C ASP A 255 -27.13 4.01 -8.04
N ARG A 256 -25.96 3.65 -7.52
CA ARG A 256 -24.90 4.63 -7.18
C ARG A 256 -24.29 5.27 -8.41
N LEU A 257 -24.13 4.49 -9.49
CA LEU A 257 -23.63 5.00 -10.76
C LEU A 257 -24.55 6.07 -11.35
N MET A 258 -25.86 5.86 -11.24
CA MET A 258 -26.89 6.67 -11.87
C MET A 258 -27.64 7.57 -10.88
N ASP A 259 -27.07 7.79 -9.68
CA ASP A 259 -27.63 8.70 -8.68
C ASP A 259 -27.79 10.10 -9.28
N PRO A 260 -29.03 10.64 -9.37
CA PRO A 260 -29.27 11.94 -9.99
C PRO A 260 -28.53 13.08 -9.28
N ASN A 261 -28.30 12.98 -7.97
CA ASN A 261 -27.63 14.02 -7.22
C ASN A 261 -26.14 14.13 -7.57
N VAL A 262 -25.46 13.00 -7.83
CA VAL A 262 -24.06 13.04 -8.26
C VAL A 262 -23.92 13.62 -9.67
N HIS A 263 -24.87 13.30 -10.54
CA HIS A 263 -24.89 13.84 -11.91
C HIS A 263 -25.17 15.33 -11.95
N GLU A 264 -26.14 15.80 -11.16
CA GLU A 264 -26.44 17.22 -11.02
C GLU A 264 -25.27 17.99 -10.39
N ALA A 265 -24.64 17.43 -9.35
CA ALA A 265 -23.44 18.01 -8.75
C ALA A 265 -22.29 18.17 -9.76
N PHE A 266 -22.08 17.13 -10.59
CA PHE A 266 -21.10 17.19 -11.66
C PHE A 266 -21.45 18.31 -12.67
N ASP A 267 -22.68 18.39 -13.14
CA ASP A 267 -23.09 19.39 -14.14
C ASP A 267 -22.88 20.81 -13.60
N ARG A 268 -23.27 21.08 -12.34
CA ARG A 268 -23.01 22.38 -11.66
C ARG A 268 -21.52 22.69 -11.50
N LEU A 269 -20.71 21.71 -11.10
CA LEU A 269 -19.25 21.87 -10.97
C LEU A 269 -18.59 22.14 -12.33
N LYS A 270 -19.10 21.53 -13.39
CA LYS A 270 -18.64 21.74 -14.77
C LYS A 270 -18.99 23.15 -15.26
N GLU A 271 -20.22 23.62 -15.01
CA GLU A 271 -20.64 25.00 -15.32
C GLU A 271 -19.79 26.03 -14.58
N GLN A 272 -19.38 25.74 -13.34
CA GLN A 272 -18.47 26.57 -12.55
C GLN A 272 -17.01 26.49 -13.00
N GLY A 273 -16.67 25.65 -13.98
CA GLY A 273 -15.30 25.44 -14.44
C GLY A 273 -14.40 24.69 -13.47
N LYS A 274 -14.94 24.08 -12.41
CA LYS A 274 -14.19 23.34 -11.38
C LYS A 274 -13.83 21.91 -11.80
N VAL A 275 -14.62 21.30 -12.69
CA VAL A 275 -14.39 19.96 -13.23
C VAL A 275 -14.66 19.96 -14.74
N ARG A 276 -13.87 19.22 -15.52
CA ARG A 276 -14.06 19.14 -16.98
C ARG A 276 -14.82 17.89 -17.41
N PHE A 277 -14.48 16.73 -16.84
CA PHE A 277 -14.94 15.42 -17.29
C PHE A 277 -15.48 14.58 -16.13
N LEU A 278 -16.46 13.72 -16.44
CA LEU A 278 -17.01 12.74 -15.51
C LEU A 278 -16.46 11.34 -15.81
N GLY A 279 -16.05 10.64 -14.77
CA GLY A 279 -15.65 9.24 -14.89
C GLY A 279 -16.27 8.33 -13.84
N VAL A 280 -16.06 7.04 -14.02
CA VAL A 280 -16.35 6.02 -13.01
C VAL A 280 -15.13 5.16 -12.76
N SER A 281 -14.85 4.83 -11.50
CA SER A 281 -13.85 3.84 -11.14
C SER A 281 -14.51 2.63 -10.47
N THR A 282 -14.17 1.42 -10.90
CA THR A 282 -14.70 0.20 -10.29
C THR A 282 -13.74 -0.98 -10.36
N HIS A 283 -13.70 -1.74 -9.28
CA HIS A 283 -13.00 -3.03 -9.14
C HIS A 283 -13.78 -3.95 -8.20
N THR A 284 -15.08 -3.71 -8.06
CA THR A 284 -16.01 -4.44 -7.19
C THR A 284 -16.57 -5.67 -7.92
N PRO A 285 -17.24 -6.60 -7.23
CA PRO A 285 -17.92 -7.73 -7.85
C PRO A 285 -18.93 -7.34 -8.94
N ASN A 286 -19.49 -6.15 -8.84
CA ASN A 286 -20.48 -5.63 -9.82
C ASN A 286 -19.83 -4.84 -10.98
N LEU A 287 -18.51 -4.97 -11.18
CA LEU A 287 -17.76 -4.22 -12.21
C LEU A 287 -18.44 -4.34 -13.59
N GLU A 288 -18.81 -5.52 -14.02
CA GLU A 288 -19.41 -5.73 -15.36
C GLU A 288 -20.75 -5.01 -15.51
N ALA A 289 -21.62 -5.11 -14.51
CA ALA A 289 -22.93 -4.45 -14.51
C ALA A 289 -22.75 -2.92 -14.52
N VAL A 290 -21.92 -2.39 -13.63
CA VAL A 290 -21.61 -0.95 -13.53
C VAL A 290 -21.00 -0.43 -14.84
N ALA A 291 -19.99 -1.11 -15.36
CA ALA A 291 -19.27 -0.69 -16.55
C ALA A 291 -20.18 -0.76 -17.81
N SER A 292 -21.03 -1.78 -17.91
CA SER A 292 -21.98 -1.89 -19.04
C SER A 292 -22.99 -0.74 -19.05
N VAL A 293 -23.57 -0.40 -17.90
CA VAL A 293 -24.49 0.75 -17.79
C VAL A 293 -23.76 2.08 -18.03
N ALA A 294 -22.53 2.22 -17.54
CA ALA A 294 -21.73 3.41 -17.82
C ALA A 294 -21.53 3.63 -19.33
N VAL A 295 -21.24 2.56 -20.08
CA VAL A 295 -21.12 2.62 -21.54
C VAL A 295 -22.46 3.01 -22.20
N GLU A 296 -23.58 2.42 -21.76
CA GLU A 296 -24.88 2.67 -22.37
C GLU A 296 -25.44 4.06 -22.07
N SER A 297 -25.16 4.60 -20.88
CA SER A 297 -25.72 5.87 -20.41
C SER A 297 -25.19 7.11 -21.17
N ASP A 298 -24.07 6.96 -21.88
CA ASP A 298 -23.36 8.05 -22.58
C ASP A 298 -22.99 9.26 -21.70
N ARG A 299 -23.01 9.08 -20.38
CA ARG A 299 -22.72 10.14 -19.38
C ARG A 299 -21.23 10.25 -19.05
N PHE A 300 -20.48 9.19 -19.23
CA PHE A 300 -19.11 9.08 -18.74
C PHE A 300 -18.09 9.31 -19.86
N ASP A 301 -17.10 10.16 -19.58
CA ASP A 301 -15.99 10.45 -20.48
C ASP A 301 -14.84 9.45 -20.30
N VAL A 302 -14.67 8.93 -19.08
CA VAL A 302 -13.55 8.02 -18.71
C VAL A 302 -14.05 6.91 -17.80
N MET A 303 -13.56 5.69 -18.02
CA MET A 303 -13.78 4.55 -17.14
C MET A 303 -12.45 4.01 -16.65
N MET A 304 -12.28 3.92 -15.32
CA MET A 304 -11.13 3.31 -14.67
C MET A 304 -11.51 1.93 -14.15
N LEU A 305 -10.95 0.89 -14.74
CA LEU A 305 -11.36 -0.51 -14.52
C LEU A 305 -10.19 -1.36 -14.01
N ALA A 306 -10.49 -2.34 -13.14
CA ALA A 306 -9.52 -3.39 -12.82
C ALA A 306 -9.27 -4.23 -14.07
N TYR A 307 -8.10 -4.04 -14.70
CA TYR A 307 -7.71 -4.73 -15.92
C TYR A 307 -6.28 -5.23 -15.83
N HIS A 308 -6.10 -6.54 -15.95
CA HIS A 308 -4.82 -7.22 -15.78
C HIS A 308 -4.80 -8.53 -16.56
N PHE A 309 -3.63 -9.10 -16.75
CA PHE A 309 -3.47 -10.43 -17.34
C PHE A 309 -4.34 -11.48 -16.63
N GLY A 310 -5.12 -12.21 -17.39
CA GLY A 310 -6.09 -13.17 -16.89
C GLY A 310 -7.39 -12.53 -16.35
N ALA A 311 -7.67 -11.26 -16.70
CA ALA A 311 -9.03 -10.73 -16.63
C ALA A 311 -9.93 -11.49 -17.61
N TRP A 312 -11.19 -11.65 -17.22
CA TRP A 312 -12.10 -12.45 -18.06
C TRP A 312 -12.47 -11.77 -19.39
N PRO A 313 -12.84 -12.58 -20.42
CA PRO A 313 -13.08 -12.08 -21.78
C PRO A 313 -14.21 -11.05 -21.90
N SER A 314 -15.23 -11.11 -21.03
CA SER A 314 -16.34 -10.15 -21.01
C SER A 314 -15.89 -8.72 -20.78
N LEU A 315 -14.85 -8.52 -19.97
CA LEU A 315 -14.30 -7.20 -19.69
C LEU A 315 -13.67 -6.58 -20.95
N GLU A 316 -13.01 -7.37 -21.78
CA GLU A 316 -12.47 -6.90 -23.04
C GLU A 316 -13.58 -6.41 -23.99
N ASN A 317 -14.71 -7.12 -24.04
CA ASN A 317 -15.87 -6.68 -24.80
C ASN A 317 -16.43 -5.34 -24.30
N ILE A 318 -16.52 -5.15 -22.97
CA ILE A 318 -16.94 -3.87 -22.38
C ILE A 318 -15.97 -2.73 -22.77
N ILE A 319 -14.66 -2.98 -22.67
CA ILE A 319 -13.62 -2.02 -23.05
C ILE A 319 -13.77 -1.63 -24.54
N ASN A 320 -13.98 -2.60 -25.41
CA ASN A 320 -14.13 -2.35 -26.85
C ASN A 320 -15.42 -1.54 -27.16
N ARG A 321 -16.53 -1.82 -26.46
CA ARG A 321 -17.77 -1.02 -26.58
C ARG A 321 -17.59 0.40 -26.08
N ALA A 322 -16.85 0.60 -24.98
CA ALA A 322 -16.52 1.92 -24.46
C ALA A 322 -15.64 2.70 -25.45
N ALA A 323 -14.63 2.07 -26.04
CA ALA A 323 -13.78 2.68 -27.05
C ALA A 323 -14.57 3.06 -28.32
N ALA A 324 -15.53 2.24 -28.74
CA ALA A 324 -16.42 2.55 -29.87
C ALA A 324 -17.30 3.79 -29.64
N LYS A 325 -17.56 4.13 -28.37
CA LYS A 325 -18.23 5.38 -27.94
C LYS A 325 -17.26 6.49 -27.55
N ASP A 326 -16.00 6.32 -27.87
CA ASP A 326 -14.92 7.28 -27.55
C ASP A 326 -14.78 7.57 -26.04
N ILE A 327 -15.10 6.62 -25.18
CA ILE A 327 -14.88 6.70 -23.74
C ILE A 327 -13.43 6.28 -23.45
N GLY A 328 -12.67 7.10 -22.72
CA GLY A 328 -11.30 6.81 -22.32
C GLY A 328 -11.22 5.67 -21.32
N ILE A 329 -10.29 4.74 -21.51
CA ILE A 329 -10.10 3.61 -20.60
C ILE A 329 -8.78 3.73 -19.84
N VAL A 330 -8.86 3.66 -18.50
CA VAL A 330 -7.72 3.64 -17.58
C VAL A 330 -7.67 2.29 -16.89
N GLY A 331 -6.57 1.56 -17.05
CA GLY A 331 -6.35 0.28 -16.38
C GLY A 331 -5.83 0.48 -14.95
N MET A 332 -6.40 -0.23 -13.97
CA MET A 332 -5.86 -0.30 -12.61
C MET A 332 -5.74 -1.75 -12.13
N LYS A 333 -5.06 -1.98 -10.99
CA LYS A 333 -4.81 -3.32 -10.42
C LYS A 333 -4.00 -4.23 -11.36
N THR A 334 -3.20 -3.66 -12.23
CA THR A 334 -2.49 -4.30 -13.34
C THR A 334 -1.50 -5.38 -12.91
N LEU A 335 -0.94 -5.30 -11.70
CA LEU A 335 0.01 -6.27 -11.16
C LEU A 335 -0.64 -7.50 -10.49
N ARG A 336 -1.95 -7.67 -10.59
CA ARG A 336 -2.67 -8.87 -10.11
C ARG A 336 -2.19 -9.37 -8.74
N GLY A 337 -2.18 -8.47 -7.74
CA GLY A 337 -1.80 -8.77 -6.36
C GLY A 337 -0.32 -8.64 -6.04
N SER A 338 0.56 -8.44 -7.02
CA SER A 338 1.99 -8.18 -6.82
C SER A 338 2.71 -9.23 -5.96
N MET A 339 2.44 -10.52 -6.21
CA MET A 339 3.04 -11.63 -5.46
C MET A 339 4.41 -12.05 -5.99
N HIS A 340 4.88 -11.49 -7.11
CA HIS A 340 6.12 -11.87 -7.76
C HIS A 340 7.36 -11.74 -6.85
N HIS A 341 7.34 -10.82 -5.88
CA HIS A 341 8.41 -10.65 -4.90
C HIS A 341 8.55 -11.82 -3.92
N PHE A 342 7.49 -12.61 -3.74
CA PHE A 342 7.45 -13.72 -2.79
C PHE A 342 7.57 -15.09 -3.46
N LEU A 343 7.61 -15.13 -4.79
CA LEU A 343 7.70 -16.37 -5.55
C LEU A 343 9.15 -16.81 -5.69
N ASN A 344 9.35 -18.12 -5.64
CA ASN A 344 10.66 -18.73 -5.89
C ASN A 344 10.86 -18.93 -7.39
N TRP A 345 11.17 -17.86 -8.11
CA TRP A 345 11.55 -17.87 -9.52
C TRP A 345 12.87 -17.12 -9.74
N SER A 346 13.42 -17.20 -10.95
CA SER A 346 14.70 -16.53 -11.22
C SER A 346 14.55 -14.99 -11.12
N PRO A 347 15.62 -14.28 -10.78
CA PRO A 347 15.62 -12.82 -10.80
C PRO A 347 15.16 -12.24 -12.15
N ASP A 348 15.60 -12.86 -13.26
CA ASP A 348 15.23 -12.41 -14.60
C ASP A 348 13.73 -12.52 -14.88
N GLU A 349 13.09 -13.63 -14.48
CA GLU A 349 11.63 -13.81 -14.59
C GLU A 349 10.90 -12.79 -13.72
N ARG A 350 11.33 -12.59 -12.47
CA ARG A 350 10.74 -11.64 -11.55
C ARG A 350 10.81 -10.21 -12.05
N ASP A 351 11.96 -9.81 -12.58
CA ASP A 351 12.20 -8.46 -13.07
C ASP A 351 11.35 -8.12 -14.28
N SER A 352 11.11 -9.12 -15.11
CA SER A 352 10.29 -8.98 -16.31
C SER A 352 8.78 -8.93 -16.00
N PHE A 353 8.33 -9.42 -14.82
CA PHE A 353 6.90 -9.53 -14.49
C PHE A 353 6.16 -8.19 -14.52
N THR A 354 6.68 -7.16 -13.85
CA THR A 354 6.02 -5.84 -13.80
C THR A 354 5.90 -5.25 -15.20
N GLN A 355 6.99 -5.25 -15.96
CA GLN A 355 7.00 -4.73 -17.33
C GLN A 355 6.13 -5.56 -18.27
N ALA A 356 6.15 -6.90 -18.13
CA ALA A 356 5.28 -7.78 -18.89
C ALA A 356 3.80 -7.49 -18.61
N SER A 357 3.44 -7.26 -17.34
CA SER A 357 2.08 -6.91 -16.93
C SER A 357 1.61 -5.60 -17.55
N PHE A 358 2.46 -4.58 -17.57
CA PHE A 358 2.13 -3.29 -18.18
C PHE A 358 2.01 -3.39 -19.68
N LYS A 359 2.95 -4.03 -20.36
CA LYS A 359 2.89 -4.26 -21.81
C LYS A 359 1.66 -5.05 -22.21
N TRP A 360 1.24 -6.02 -21.40
CA TRP A 360 0.00 -6.77 -21.68
C TRP A 360 -1.23 -5.86 -21.61
N VAL A 361 -1.37 -5.03 -20.57
CA VAL A 361 -2.48 -4.08 -20.45
C VAL A 361 -2.49 -3.10 -21.61
N LEU A 362 -1.32 -2.57 -21.96
CA LEU A 362 -1.14 -1.59 -23.02
C LEU A 362 -1.17 -2.19 -24.44
N SER A 363 -1.11 -3.52 -24.56
CA SER A 363 -1.29 -4.20 -25.87
C SER A 363 -2.73 -4.10 -26.39
N ASN A 364 -3.71 -3.85 -25.49
CA ASN A 364 -5.06 -3.49 -25.90
C ASN A 364 -5.09 -2.03 -26.37
N PRO A 365 -5.32 -1.75 -27.67
CA PRO A 365 -5.32 -0.38 -28.21
C PRO A 365 -6.45 0.50 -27.65
N SER A 366 -7.50 -0.11 -27.10
CA SER A 366 -8.63 0.57 -26.45
C SER A 366 -8.28 1.12 -25.06
N VAL A 367 -7.16 0.70 -24.46
CA VAL A 367 -6.70 1.20 -23.17
C VAL A 367 -5.81 2.41 -23.39
N SER A 368 -6.21 3.56 -22.86
CA SER A 368 -5.46 4.82 -23.00
C SER A 368 -4.22 4.84 -22.12
N CYS A 369 -4.35 4.45 -20.87
CA CYS A 369 -3.24 4.37 -19.93
C CYS A 369 -3.52 3.35 -18.80
N LEU A 370 -2.49 3.07 -18.02
CA LEU A 370 -2.64 2.39 -16.73
C LEU A 370 -2.16 3.29 -15.60
N VAL A 371 -2.77 3.15 -14.42
CA VAL A 371 -2.31 3.83 -13.20
C VAL A 371 -1.64 2.85 -12.27
N ILE A 372 -0.46 3.22 -11.80
CA ILE A 372 0.35 2.42 -10.90
C ILE A 372 0.77 3.22 -9.67
N SER A 373 0.75 2.59 -8.51
CA SER A 373 1.25 3.17 -7.28
C SER A 373 2.76 2.98 -7.18
N LEU A 374 3.48 4.05 -6.89
CA LEU A 374 4.91 4.02 -6.63
C LEU A 374 5.28 4.97 -5.49
N TRP A 375 6.42 4.74 -4.86
CA TRP A 375 6.90 5.53 -3.70
C TRP A 375 8.43 5.62 -3.61
N GLU A 376 9.13 5.10 -4.61
CA GLU A 376 10.60 5.12 -4.73
C GLU A 376 11.03 5.40 -6.16
N THR A 377 12.15 6.10 -6.32
CA THR A 377 12.71 6.43 -7.64
C THR A 377 13.09 5.18 -8.45
N GLY A 378 13.59 4.13 -7.78
CA GLY A 378 13.92 2.87 -8.47
C GLY A 378 12.72 2.18 -9.12
N GLN A 379 11.51 2.41 -8.60
CA GLN A 379 10.29 1.92 -9.24
C GLN A 379 9.98 2.70 -10.54
N LEU A 380 10.32 3.99 -10.59
CA LEU A 380 10.18 4.77 -11.83
C LEU A 380 11.09 4.21 -12.94
N ASP A 381 12.33 3.84 -12.60
CA ASP A 381 13.25 3.22 -13.54
C ASP A 381 12.67 1.94 -14.14
N GLU A 382 12.21 1.02 -13.29
CA GLU A 382 11.61 -0.24 -13.71
C GLU A 382 10.33 -0.03 -14.53
N PHE A 383 9.41 0.81 -14.03
CA PHE A 383 8.06 0.92 -14.58
C PHE A 383 8.05 1.67 -15.90
N LEU A 384 8.76 2.79 -15.98
CA LEU A 384 8.78 3.61 -17.19
C LEU A 384 9.59 2.98 -18.33
N TYR A 385 10.47 2.04 -18.03
CA TYR A 385 11.16 1.29 -19.08
C TYR A 385 10.19 0.49 -19.96
N ALA A 386 9.00 0.16 -19.49
CA ALA A 386 7.95 -0.50 -20.27
C ALA A 386 7.13 0.46 -21.16
N SER A 387 7.24 1.80 -20.94
CA SER A 387 6.47 2.80 -21.69
C SER A 387 6.82 2.77 -23.18
N GLY A 388 5.80 2.81 -24.03
CA GLY A 388 5.97 2.76 -25.50
C GLY A 388 6.38 1.38 -26.06
N GLN A 389 6.63 0.38 -25.21
CA GLN A 389 7.08 -0.93 -25.67
C GLN A 389 5.91 -1.87 -26.03
N SER A 390 6.15 -2.72 -27.02
CA SER A 390 5.20 -3.76 -27.42
C SER A 390 5.34 -5.02 -26.56
N LEU A 391 4.22 -5.72 -26.38
CA LEU A 391 4.18 -7.05 -25.75
C LEU A 391 4.91 -8.07 -26.62
N ARG A 392 5.81 -8.84 -26.02
CA ARG A 392 6.60 -9.89 -26.69
C ARG A 392 6.18 -11.28 -26.19
N PRO A 393 6.46 -12.35 -26.96
CA PRO A 393 6.17 -13.73 -26.53
C PRO A 393 6.79 -14.09 -25.16
N GLN A 394 8.01 -13.59 -24.88
CA GLN A 394 8.69 -13.79 -23.60
C GLN A 394 7.92 -13.13 -22.43
N ASP A 395 7.35 -11.96 -22.66
CA ASP A 395 6.52 -11.28 -21.65
C ASP A 395 5.28 -12.13 -21.31
N VAL A 396 4.64 -12.76 -22.32
CA VAL A 396 3.50 -13.67 -22.11
C VAL A 396 3.90 -14.89 -21.30
N ALA A 397 5.05 -15.50 -21.62
CA ALA A 397 5.54 -16.67 -20.88
C ALA A 397 5.78 -16.38 -19.39
N VAL A 398 6.28 -15.19 -19.05
CA VAL A 398 6.43 -14.73 -17.66
C VAL A 398 5.07 -14.60 -16.98
N LEU A 399 4.06 -14.05 -17.66
CA LEU A 399 2.70 -13.87 -17.13
C LEU A 399 1.99 -15.21 -16.93
N ASP A 400 2.17 -16.17 -17.83
CA ASP A 400 1.65 -17.52 -17.71
C ASP A 400 2.27 -18.22 -16.48
N ARG A 401 3.59 -18.11 -16.34
CA ARG A 401 4.32 -18.67 -15.19
C ARG A 401 3.84 -18.06 -13.87
N TYR A 402 3.66 -16.74 -13.81
CA TYR A 402 3.09 -16.09 -12.64
C TYR A 402 1.68 -16.62 -12.33
N SER A 403 0.85 -16.80 -13.36
CA SER A 403 -0.50 -17.32 -13.20
C SER A 403 -0.53 -18.73 -12.62
N GLU A 404 0.33 -19.64 -13.10
CA GLU A 404 0.48 -20.98 -12.57
C GLU A 404 0.82 -20.97 -11.07
N LEU A 405 1.75 -20.08 -10.67
CA LEU A 405 2.24 -20.01 -9.29
C LEU A 405 1.25 -19.32 -8.32
N THR A 406 0.27 -18.56 -8.82
CA THR A 406 -0.58 -17.73 -7.97
C THR A 406 -2.07 -18.01 -8.10
N THR A 407 -2.50 -18.96 -8.90
CA THR A 407 -3.92 -19.21 -9.21
C THR A 407 -4.77 -19.40 -7.95
N ASP A 408 -4.30 -20.21 -7.01
CA ASP A 408 -4.96 -20.54 -5.74
C ASP A 408 -4.62 -19.56 -4.59
N ASN A 409 -3.85 -18.53 -4.87
CA ASN A 409 -3.34 -17.59 -3.87
C ASN A 409 -3.90 -16.16 -3.97
N TYR A 410 -4.51 -15.80 -5.10
CA TYR A 410 -4.98 -14.46 -5.35
C TYR A 410 -6.50 -14.38 -5.47
N CYS A 411 -7.15 -13.64 -4.55
CA CYS A 411 -8.56 -13.27 -4.66
C CYS A 411 -8.70 -12.13 -5.67
N ARG A 412 -9.53 -12.35 -6.67
CA ARG A 412 -9.86 -11.34 -7.69
C ARG A 412 -10.96 -10.43 -7.16
N PRO A 413 -10.70 -9.15 -6.86
CA PRO A 413 -11.65 -8.26 -6.18
C PRO A 413 -13.01 -8.12 -6.86
N HIS A 414 -13.02 -8.28 -8.18
CA HIS A 414 -14.21 -8.17 -9.03
C HIS A 414 -14.97 -9.49 -9.25
N CYS A 415 -14.55 -10.59 -8.60
CA CYS A 415 -15.13 -11.91 -8.83
C CYS A 415 -16.48 -12.10 -8.10
N GLY A 416 -16.52 -11.93 -6.78
CA GLY A 416 -17.75 -12.04 -5.99
C GLY A 416 -18.40 -13.42 -5.86
N ALA A 417 -17.95 -14.46 -6.55
CA ALA A 417 -18.61 -15.77 -6.65
C ALA A 417 -18.92 -16.46 -5.30
N CYS A 418 -18.17 -16.11 -4.25
CA CYS A 418 -18.36 -16.68 -2.92
C CYS A 418 -19.27 -15.85 -2.00
N LEU A 419 -19.72 -14.65 -2.41
CA LEU A 419 -20.40 -13.72 -1.52
C LEU A 419 -21.80 -14.23 -1.12
N GLU A 420 -22.57 -14.74 -2.08
CA GLU A 420 -23.91 -15.27 -1.84
C GLU A 420 -23.93 -16.52 -0.94
N SER A 421 -22.81 -17.27 -0.89
CA SER A 421 -22.66 -18.44 -0.05
C SER A 421 -22.33 -18.10 1.41
N CYS A 422 -22.00 -16.85 1.71
CA CYS A 422 -21.62 -16.43 3.07
C CYS A 422 -22.88 -16.10 3.87
N GLU A 423 -23.28 -16.97 4.81
CA GLU A 423 -24.42 -16.77 5.69
C GLU A 423 -24.31 -15.49 6.52
N GLU A 424 -23.07 -15.10 6.87
CA GLU A 424 -22.77 -13.87 7.60
C GLU A 424 -22.70 -12.62 6.72
N GLN A 425 -22.82 -12.79 5.39
CA GLN A 425 -22.71 -11.70 4.42
C GLN A 425 -21.45 -10.85 4.56
N LEU A 426 -20.31 -11.51 4.78
CA LEU A 426 -19.02 -10.82 4.92
C LEU A 426 -18.54 -10.31 3.56
N PRO A 427 -17.89 -9.14 3.51
CA PRO A 427 -17.26 -8.63 2.30
C PRO A 427 -15.93 -9.35 2.07
N ILE A 428 -15.98 -10.65 1.70
CA ILE A 428 -14.84 -11.55 1.56
C ILE A 428 -13.75 -10.94 0.67
N HIS A 429 -14.15 -10.37 -0.47
CA HIS A 429 -13.23 -9.76 -1.43
C HIS A 429 -12.49 -8.55 -0.85
N ASP A 430 -13.14 -7.75 -0.01
CA ASP A 430 -12.53 -6.60 0.64
C ASP A 430 -11.55 -7.03 1.74
N VAL A 431 -11.96 -7.96 2.59
CA VAL A 431 -11.08 -8.51 3.63
C VAL A 431 -9.79 -9.08 3.02
N LEU A 432 -9.91 -9.88 1.95
CA LEU A 432 -8.75 -10.48 1.29
C LEU A 432 -7.91 -9.44 0.54
N ARG A 433 -8.52 -8.37 0.02
CA ARG A 433 -7.80 -7.24 -0.58
C ARG A 433 -7.01 -6.46 0.47
N GLN A 434 -7.58 -6.20 1.63
CA GLN A 434 -6.88 -5.51 2.73
C GLN A 434 -5.73 -6.35 3.28
N ARG A 435 -5.91 -7.68 3.35
CA ARG A 435 -4.84 -8.61 3.64
C ARG A 435 -3.72 -8.52 2.59
N MET A 436 -4.05 -8.46 1.33
CA MET A 436 -3.09 -8.30 0.23
C MET A 436 -2.31 -6.97 0.36
N TYR A 437 -2.95 -5.86 0.72
CA TYR A 437 -2.23 -4.61 0.98
C TYR A 437 -1.23 -4.76 2.11
N PHE A 438 -1.61 -5.45 3.17
CA PHE A 438 -0.74 -5.73 4.30
C PHE A 438 0.46 -6.61 3.92
N GLU A 439 0.20 -7.77 3.29
CA GLU A 439 1.21 -8.78 2.98
C GLU A 439 2.06 -8.41 1.76
N ASN A 440 1.43 -8.08 0.63
CA ASN A 440 2.13 -7.99 -0.66
C ASN A 440 2.69 -6.59 -0.95
N PHE A 441 2.07 -5.54 -0.42
CA PHE A 441 2.50 -4.16 -0.66
C PHE A 441 3.17 -3.51 0.56
N GLY A 442 3.28 -4.22 1.69
CA GLY A 442 3.81 -3.67 2.93
C GLY A 442 3.03 -2.46 3.48
N ALA A 443 1.81 -2.24 3.00
CA ALA A 443 0.91 -1.17 3.44
C ALA A 443 0.13 -1.59 4.70
N GLN A 444 0.85 -2.01 5.74
CA GLN A 444 0.30 -2.67 6.91
C GLN A 444 -0.72 -1.80 7.66
N LYS A 445 -0.35 -0.55 7.96
CA LYS A 445 -1.23 0.38 8.66
C LYS A 445 -2.52 0.62 7.88
N GLU A 446 -2.40 0.78 6.56
CA GLU A 446 -3.53 1.01 5.68
C GLU A 446 -4.44 -0.23 5.60
N GLY A 447 -3.88 -1.42 5.45
CA GLY A 447 -4.65 -2.67 5.46
C GLY A 447 -5.43 -2.86 6.77
N MET A 448 -4.81 -2.57 7.92
CA MET A 448 -5.47 -2.65 9.22
C MET A 448 -6.55 -1.57 9.40
N ARG A 449 -6.29 -0.33 8.94
CA ARG A 449 -7.26 0.76 9.00
C ARG A 449 -8.52 0.41 8.20
N LEU A 450 -8.35 0.05 6.94
CA LEU A 450 -9.46 -0.35 6.06
C LEU A 450 -10.25 -1.54 6.59
N TYR A 451 -9.56 -2.51 7.20
CA TYR A 451 -10.22 -3.65 7.84
C TYR A 451 -11.05 -3.23 9.06
N GLY A 452 -10.55 -2.29 9.86
CA GLY A 452 -11.27 -1.75 11.02
C GLY A 452 -12.50 -0.93 10.66
N GLU A 453 -12.59 -0.41 9.44
CA GLU A 453 -13.73 0.37 8.93
C GLU A 453 -14.87 -0.51 8.36
N LEU A 454 -14.62 -1.82 8.19
CA LEU A 454 -15.67 -2.73 7.73
C LEU A 454 -16.77 -2.89 8.77
N ALA A 455 -18.02 -2.79 8.34
CA ALA A 455 -19.19 -3.01 9.19
C ALA A 455 -19.24 -4.41 9.82
N LYS A 456 -18.69 -5.40 9.11
CA LYS A 456 -18.56 -6.79 9.56
C LYS A 456 -17.13 -7.28 9.30
N ASN A 457 -16.55 -7.96 10.27
CA ASN A 457 -15.20 -8.49 10.19
C ASN A 457 -15.17 -10.03 10.14
N ALA A 458 -14.00 -10.60 9.85
CA ALA A 458 -13.84 -12.04 9.65
C ALA A 458 -13.62 -12.86 10.95
N SER A 459 -13.96 -12.35 12.13
CA SER A 459 -13.80 -13.07 13.41
C SER A 459 -14.57 -14.39 13.43
N VAL A 460 -15.76 -14.40 12.86
CA VAL A 460 -16.66 -15.57 12.82
C VAL A 460 -16.14 -16.72 11.93
N CYS A 461 -15.24 -16.43 11.00
CA CYS A 461 -14.75 -17.45 10.04
C CYS A 461 -14.01 -18.60 10.70
N ALA A 462 -13.45 -18.43 11.89
CA ALA A 462 -12.70 -19.47 12.60
C ALA A 462 -13.59 -20.65 13.04
N GLY A 463 -14.87 -20.39 13.33
CA GLY A 463 -15.84 -21.40 13.77
C GLY A 463 -16.94 -21.71 12.73
N CYS A 464 -16.87 -21.13 11.56
CA CYS A 464 -17.87 -21.27 10.50
C CYS A 464 -17.73 -22.61 9.78
N ALA A 465 -18.85 -23.18 9.30
CA ALA A 465 -18.87 -24.39 8.46
C ALA A 465 -18.31 -24.17 7.04
N ALA A 466 -17.96 -22.92 6.71
CA ALA A 466 -17.34 -22.50 5.45
C ALA A 466 -18.10 -22.87 4.15
N PRO A 467 -19.38 -22.53 4.02
CA PRO A 467 -20.13 -22.82 2.79
C PRO A 467 -19.52 -22.14 1.55
N CYS A 468 -18.73 -21.07 1.75
CA CYS A 468 -18.01 -20.36 0.69
C CYS A 468 -16.80 -21.12 0.13
N ALA A 469 -16.27 -22.16 0.81
CA ALA A 469 -15.04 -22.85 0.42
C ALA A 469 -15.14 -23.52 -0.97
N GLY A 470 -16.30 -24.13 -1.28
CA GLY A 470 -16.52 -24.82 -2.56
C GLY A 470 -16.90 -23.91 -3.74
N THR A 471 -17.07 -22.60 -3.51
CA THR A 471 -17.60 -21.68 -4.52
C THR A 471 -16.52 -20.84 -5.21
N CYS A 472 -15.28 -20.92 -4.76
CA CYS A 472 -14.18 -20.16 -5.36
C CYS A 472 -13.75 -20.78 -6.69
N PRO A 473 -13.94 -20.09 -7.85
CA PRO A 473 -13.53 -20.63 -9.15
C PRO A 473 -12.01 -20.77 -9.29
N SER A 474 -11.25 -20.15 -8.39
CA SER A 474 -9.78 -20.18 -8.36
C SER A 474 -9.23 -21.13 -7.28
N GLY A 475 -10.08 -21.90 -6.60
CA GLY A 475 -9.64 -22.89 -5.60
C GLY A 475 -9.06 -22.30 -4.32
N LEU A 476 -9.34 -21.02 -3.98
CA LEU A 476 -8.84 -20.44 -2.72
C LEU A 476 -9.46 -21.13 -1.51
N ASP A 477 -8.64 -21.46 -0.52
CA ASP A 477 -9.10 -21.79 0.83
C ASP A 477 -9.56 -20.50 1.54
N ILE A 478 -10.82 -20.12 1.27
CA ILE A 478 -11.40 -18.87 1.76
C ILE A 478 -11.41 -18.83 3.28
N GLN A 479 -11.84 -19.92 3.96
CA GLN A 479 -11.95 -19.94 5.42
C GLN A 479 -10.62 -19.68 6.11
N THR A 480 -9.59 -20.44 5.74
CA THR A 480 -8.24 -20.26 6.30
C THR A 480 -7.70 -18.86 6.02
N ARG A 481 -7.94 -18.34 4.83
CA ARG A 481 -7.49 -16.99 4.45
C ARG A 481 -8.22 -15.90 5.20
N MET A 482 -9.53 -16.01 5.38
CA MET A 482 -10.34 -15.05 6.15
C MET A 482 -9.98 -15.07 7.63
N SER A 483 -9.87 -16.25 8.23
CA SER A 483 -9.43 -16.40 9.63
C SER A 483 -8.02 -15.85 9.85
N GLY A 484 -7.10 -16.10 8.90
CA GLY A 484 -5.76 -15.53 8.88
C GLY A 484 -5.76 -14.02 8.73
N ALA A 485 -6.63 -13.48 7.87
CA ALA A 485 -6.79 -12.04 7.69
C ALA A 485 -7.24 -11.37 8.99
N HIS A 486 -8.23 -11.94 9.69
CA HIS A 486 -8.68 -11.40 10.97
C HIS A 486 -7.54 -11.34 11.99
N LYS A 487 -6.79 -12.44 12.14
CA LYS A 487 -5.63 -12.49 13.07
C LYS A 487 -4.54 -11.47 12.70
N LEU A 488 -4.36 -11.19 11.42
CA LEU A 488 -3.33 -10.29 10.92
C LEU A 488 -3.73 -8.82 11.02
N LEU A 489 -4.98 -8.52 10.68
CA LEU A 489 -5.48 -7.15 10.50
C LEU A 489 -6.17 -6.58 11.74
N SER A 490 -6.56 -7.42 12.72
CA SER A 490 -7.16 -6.95 13.96
C SER A 490 -6.11 -6.60 15.01
N LEU A 491 -6.46 -5.67 15.91
CA LEU A 491 -5.64 -5.26 17.05
C LEU A 491 -5.88 -6.12 18.31
N SER A 492 -6.75 -7.12 18.22
CA SER A 492 -7.10 -8.03 19.34
C SER A 492 -6.05 -9.09 19.58
#